data_da28704ee2251e0080c0b08c015d3876
#
_entry.id   da28704ee2251e0080c0b08c015d3876
#
_cell.length_a   1.000
_cell.length_b   1.000
_cell.length_c   1.000
_cell.angle_alpha   90.00
_cell.angle_beta   90.00
_cell.angle_gamma   90.00
#
_symmetry.space_group_name_H-M   'P 1'
#
loop_
_entity.id
_entity.type
_entity.pdbx_description
1 polymer ?
#
loop_
_entity_poly.entity_id
_entity_poly.type
_entity_poly.pdbx_seq_one_letter_code
_entity_poly.pdbx_strand_id
1 'polypeptide(L)'
;MEWISVIIELLACVISFIICAAVVNVQFQKREVLTWKSCFLWGILYVGITYFEIGSNIIASVLGMLLCLLFAQIYFEGSFIRKMVSILLVNVSTMMIGLVCIQMVSAISGVPIEILTQYGTPLRTIEVCIVKTICIWITYIALGILHKKEVWKGEELIIGLVFSISFF
;
A
#
# COMPACT_ATOMS: atom_id res chain seq x y z
N MET A 1 13.90 22.47 -3.24
CA MET A 1 12.77 21.78 -2.58
C MET A 1 12.15 20.66 -3.48
N GLU A 2 12.10 20.83 -4.80
CA GLU A 2 11.51 19.85 -5.72
C GLU A 2 12.13 18.44 -5.62
N TRP A 3 13.45 18.32 -5.52
CA TRP A 3 14.12 17.01 -5.42
C TRP A 3 13.78 16.22 -4.16
N ILE A 4 13.56 16.91 -3.04
CA ILE A 4 13.17 16.27 -1.78
C ILE A 4 11.77 15.69 -1.91
N SER A 5 10.84 16.42 -2.52
CA SER A 5 9.48 15.95 -2.77
C SER A 5 9.48 14.71 -3.67
N VAL A 6 10.27 14.72 -4.74
CA VAL A 6 10.43 13.55 -5.64
C VAL A 6 10.94 12.32 -4.90
N ILE A 7 11.98 12.49 -4.07
CA ILE A 7 12.54 11.37 -3.29
C ILE A 7 11.49 10.80 -2.33
N ILE A 8 10.72 11.66 -1.67
CA ILE A 8 9.68 11.21 -0.72
C ILE A 8 8.56 10.47 -1.43
N GLU A 9 8.11 10.94 -2.60
CA GLU A 9 7.11 10.23 -3.41
C GLU A 9 7.63 8.87 -3.90
N LEU A 10 8.89 8.78 -4.32
CA LEU A 10 9.52 7.50 -4.67
C LEU A 10 9.58 6.54 -3.47
N LEU A 11 9.98 7.03 -2.30
CA LEU A 11 9.96 6.24 -1.07
C LEU A 11 8.55 5.79 -0.70
N ALA A 12 7.55 6.63 -0.90
CA ALA A 12 6.15 6.29 -0.67
C ALA A 12 5.67 5.15 -1.58
N CYS A 13 6.12 5.11 -2.84
CA CYS A 13 5.84 4.00 -3.76
C CYS A 13 6.51 2.71 -3.28
N VAL A 14 7.79 2.77 -2.87
CA VAL A 14 8.51 1.61 -2.31
C VAL A 14 7.78 1.06 -1.07
N ILE A 15 7.37 1.93 -0.16
CA ILE A 15 6.62 1.54 1.05
C ILE A 15 5.31 0.86 0.68
N SER A 16 4.57 1.37 -0.30
CA SER A 16 3.32 0.74 -0.76
C SER A 16 3.53 -0.68 -1.28
N PHE A 17 4.59 -0.90 -2.06
CA PHE A 17 4.96 -2.23 -2.53
C PHE A 17 5.33 -3.16 -1.37
N ILE A 18 6.14 -2.69 -0.41
CA ILE A 18 6.55 -3.46 0.77
C ILE A 18 5.33 -3.87 1.60
N ILE A 19 4.38 -2.97 1.83
CA ILE A 19 3.14 -3.26 2.55
C ILE A 19 2.36 -4.38 1.84
N CYS A 20 2.17 -4.26 0.53
CA CYS A 20 1.48 -5.27 -0.27
C CYS A 20 2.20 -6.63 -0.22
N ALA A 21 3.52 -6.65 -0.43
CA ALA A 21 4.33 -7.85 -0.38
C ALA A 21 4.32 -8.52 1.01
N ALA A 22 4.34 -7.73 2.09
CA ALA A 22 4.29 -8.23 3.46
C ALA A 22 2.94 -8.91 3.76
N VAL A 23 1.83 -8.30 3.36
CA VAL A 23 0.49 -8.89 3.54
C VAL A 23 0.36 -10.20 2.76
N VAL A 24 0.77 -10.21 1.50
CA VAL A 24 0.75 -11.43 0.66
C VAL A 24 1.64 -12.53 1.27
N ASN A 25 2.83 -12.18 1.77
CA ASN A 25 3.76 -13.13 2.38
C ASN A 25 3.23 -13.78 3.67
N VAL A 26 2.36 -13.11 4.41
CA VAL A 26 1.74 -13.67 5.63
C VAL A 26 0.51 -14.54 5.29
N GLN A 27 -0.23 -14.17 4.26
CA GLN A 27 -1.49 -14.84 3.91
C GLN A 27 -1.30 -16.09 3.02
N PHE A 28 -0.22 -16.15 2.25
CA PHE A 28 -0.03 -17.20 1.25
C PHE A 28 1.29 -17.94 1.45
N GLN A 29 1.28 -19.25 1.18
CA GLN A 29 2.49 -20.06 1.19
C GLN A 29 3.37 -19.70 -0.02
N LYS A 30 4.67 -19.68 0.20
CA LYS A 30 5.65 -19.41 -0.86
C LYS A 30 5.76 -20.62 -1.80
N ARG A 31 5.65 -20.37 -3.10
CA ARG A 31 5.90 -21.36 -4.13
C ARG A 31 7.40 -21.55 -4.40
N GLU A 32 8.13 -20.43 -4.43
CA GLU A 32 9.55 -20.39 -4.73
C GLU A 32 10.30 -19.60 -3.65
N VAL A 33 11.62 -19.79 -3.60
CA VAL A 33 12.47 -19.04 -2.70
C VAL A 33 12.48 -17.58 -3.13
N LEU A 34 11.71 -16.75 -2.40
CA LEU A 34 11.70 -15.32 -2.59
C LEU A 34 13.04 -14.74 -2.13
N THR A 35 13.89 -14.40 -3.09
CA THR A 35 15.18 -13.77 -2.81
C THR A 35 14.99 -12.24 -2.64
N TRP A 36 15.86 -11.62 -1.83
CA TRP A 36 15.86 -10.17 -1.70
C TRP A 36 16.08 -9.44 -3.05
N LYS A 37 16.83 -10.06 -3.97
CA LYS A 37 17.06 -9.55 -5.33
C LYS A 37 15.77 -9.49 -6.13
N SER A 38 14.93 -10.54 -6.03
CA SER A 38 13.62 -10.56 -6.68
C SER A 38 12.71 -9.47 -6.13
N CYS A 39 12.63 -9.33 -4.80
CA CYS A 39 11.85 -8.25 -4.19
C CYS A 39 12.33 -6.86 -4.63
N PHE A 40 13.64 -6.66 -4.70
CA PHE A 40 14.22 -5.39 -5.14
C PHE A 40 13.88 -5.08 -6.62
N LEU A 41 14.00 -6.07 -7.51
CA LEU A 41 13.64 -5.92 -8.92
C LEU A 41 12.16 -5.54 -9.09
N TRP A 42 11.25 -6.24 -8.39
CA TRP A 42 9.82 -5.93 -8.42
C TRP A 42 9.50 -4.58 -7.81
N GLY A 43 10.22 -4.18 -6.77
CA GLY A 43 10.12 -2.84 -6.18
C GLY A 43 10.51 -1.74 -7.18
N ILE A 44 11.60 -1.92 -7.91
CA ILE A 44 12.02 -0.98 -8.98
C ILE A 44 10.97 -0.89 -10.09
N LEU A 45 10.45 -2.04 -10.55
CA LEU A 45 9.39 -2.06 -11.57
C LEU A 45 8.13 -1.35 -11.08
N TYR A 46 7.73 -1.58 -9.83
CA TYR A 46 6.58 -0.92 -9.23
C TYR A 46 6.78 0.60 -9.17
N VAL A 47 7.92 1.05 -8.67
CA VAL A 47 8.27 2.47 -8.61
C VAL A 47 8.32 3.08 -10.00
N GLY A 48 8.96 2.40 -10.96
CA GLY A 48 9.06 2.88 -12.34
C GLY A 48 7.68 3.12 -12.96
N ILE A 49 6.77 2.14 -12.87
CA ILE A 49 5.44 2.26 -13.46
C ILE A 49 4.59 3.30 -12.71
N THR A 50 4.58 3.27 -11.37
CA THR A 50 3.75 4.19 -10.59
C THR A 50 4.26 5.62 -10.63
N TYR A 51 5.56 5.83 -10.79
CA TYR A 51 6.16 7.16 -10.88
C TYR A 51 5.96 7.82 -12.26
N PHE A 52 6.11 7.09 -13.35
CA PHE A 52 5.93 7.64 -14.69
C PHE A 52 4.50 8.06 -15.01
N GLU A 53 3.52 7.60 -14.21
CA GLU A 53 2.08 7.90 -14.39
C GLU A 53 1.56 8.97 -13.39
N ILE A 54 2.43 9.79 -12.83
CA ILE A 54 2.07 10.80 -11.81
C ILE A 54 0.97 11.78 -12.25
N GLY A 55 0.68 11.87 -13.55
CA GLY A 55 -0.44 12.69 -14.07
C GLY A 55 -1.84 12.10 -13.91
N SER A 56 -1.98 10.78 -13.69
CA SER A 56 -3.28 10.11 -13.55
C SER A 56 -3.27 9.12 -12.39
N ASN A 57 -3.68 9.57 -11.21
CA ASN A 57 -3.68 8.77 -9.97
C ASN A 57 -4.41 7.42 -10.11
N ILE A 58 -5.45 7.33 -10.93
CA ILE A 58 -6.26 6.11 -11.11
C ILE A 58 -5.49 5.05 -11.90
N ILE A 59 -4.87 5.42 -13.01
CA ILE A 59 -4.14 4.49 -13.88
C ILE A 59 -2.93 3.93 -13.14
N ALA A 60 -2.16 4.79 -12.47
CA ALA A 60 -1.02 4.39 -11.66
C ALA A 60 -1.41 3.39 -10.55
N SER A 61 -2.54 3.63 -9.87
CA SER A 61 -3.06 2.73 -8.83
C SER A 61 -3.44 1.36 -9.40
N VAL A 62 -4.11 1.33 -10.56
CA VAL A 62 -4.52 0.08 -11.23
C VAL A 62 -3.29 -0.71 -11.69
N LEU A 63 -2.32 -0.05 -12.32
CA LEU A 63 -1.08 -0.70 -12.78
C LEU A 63 -0.24 -1.21 -11.60
N GLY A 64 -0.13 -0.45 -10.51
CA GLY A 64 0.52 -0.89 -9.29
C GLY A 64 -0.15 -2.12 -8.69
N MET A 65 -1.49 -2.16 -8.66
CA MET A 65 -2.25 -3.33 -8.21
C MET A 65 -2.01 -4.56 -9.11
N LEU A 66 -1.99 -4.40 -10.44
CA LEU A 66 -1.70 -5.48 -11.37
C LEU A 66 -0.28 -6.03 -11.19
N LEU A 67 0.71 -5.17 -10.95
CA LEU A 67 2.08 -5.59 -10.64
C LEU A 67 2.16 -6.39 -9.35
N CYS A 68 1.49 -5.95 -8.28
CA CYS A 68 1.42 -6.70 -7.03
C CYS A 68 0.75 -8.06 -7.23
N LEU A 69 -0.28 -8.13 -8.10
CA LEU A 69 -0.96 -9.37 -8.43
C LEU A 69 -0.06 -10.33 -9.21
N LEU A 70 0.70 -9.84 -10.19
CA LEU A 70 1.68 -10.63 -10.93
C LEU A 70 2.78 -11.14 -10.00
N PHE A 71 3.31 -10.30 -9.12
CA PHE A 71 4.26 -10.71 -8.08
C PHE A 71 3.69 -11.84 -7.22
N ALA A 72 2.46 -11.68 -6.72
CA ALA A 72 1.80 -12.69 -5.91
C ALA A 72 1.55 -14.01 -6.67
N GLN A 73 1.25 -13.94 -7.98
CA GLN A 73 1.04 -15.13 -8.80
C GLN A 73 2.31 -15.93 -9.03
N ILE A 74 3.43 -15.27 -9.21
CA ILE A 74 4.72 -15.93 -9.49
C ILE A 74 5.27 -16.59 -8.22
N TYR A 75 5.28 -15.89 -7.09
CA TYR A 75 6.02 -16.31 -5.90
C TYR A 75 5.19 -17.03 -4.83
N PHE A 76 3.87 -17.00 -4.91
CA PHE A 76 3.01 -17.56 -3.87
C PHE A 76 2.01 -18.56 -4.42
N GLU A 77 1.64 -19.55 -3.60
CA GLU A 77 0.58 -20.49 -3.90
C GLU A 77 -0.81 -19.92 -3.52
N GLY A 78 -1.85 -20.52 -4.08
CA GLY A 78 -3.23 -20.16 -3.79
C GLY A 78 -4.00 -19.69 -5.02
N SER A 79 -5.33 -19.56 -4.86
CA SER A 79 -6.21 -19.18 -5.96
C SER A 79 -6.00 -17.72 -6.37
N PHE A 80 -6.11 -17.45 -7.66
CA PHE A 80 -6.02 -16.11 -8.24
C PHE A 80 -6.99 -15.12 -7.58
N ILE A 81 -8.24 -15.56 -7.37
CA ILE A 81 -9.30 -14.70 -6.78
C ILE A 81 -8.92 -14.27 -5.37
N ARG A 82 -8.42 -15.17 -4.51
CA ARG A 82 -8.00 -14.82 -3.14
C ARG A 82 -6.88 -13.80 -3.12
N LYS A 83 -5.87 -13.96 -3.98
CA LYS A 83 -4.76 -13.00 -4.11
C LYS A 83 -5.25 -11.64 -4.59
N MET A 84 -6.12 -11.65 -5.61
CA MET A 84 -6.72 -10.42 -6.14
C MET A 84 -7.51 -9.66 -5.07
N VAL A 85 -8.36 -10.36 -4.31
CA VAL A 85 -9.15 -9.76 -3.21
C VAL A 85 -8.23 -9.20 -2.13
N SER A 86 -7.21 -9.94 -1.69
CA SER A 86 -6.25 -9.46 -0.70
C SER A 86 -5.54 -8.18 -1.14
N ILE A 87 -5.04 -8.14 -2.38
CA ILE A 87 -4.32 -6.98 -2.91
C ILE A 87 -5.26 -5.80 -3.08
N LEU A 88 -6.48 -6.04 -3.58
CA LEU A 88 -7.51 -5.01 -3.69
C LEU A 88 -7.83 -4.39 -2.33
N LEU A 89 -8.02 -5.21 -1.30
CA LEU A 89 -8.31 -4.74 0.05
C LEU A 89 -7.18 -3.88 0.62
N VAL A 90 -5.92 -4.29 0.44
CA VAL A 90 -4.76 -3.48 0.87
C VAL A 90 -4.76 -2.13 0.17
N ASN A 91 -4.99 -2.11 -1.15
CA ASN A 91 -5.01 -0.86 -1.90
C ASN A 91 -6.17 0.06 -1.49
N VAL A 92 -7.39 -0.48 -1.39
CA VAL A 92 -8.57 0.28 -0.94
C VAL A 92 -8.35 0.84 0.47
N SER A 93 -7.82 0.04 1.39
CA SER A 93 -7.53 0.49 2.75
C SER A 93 -6.51 1.62 2.78
N THR A 94 -5.42 1.52 2.03
CA THR A 94 -4.41 2.59 1.97
C THR A 94 -4.97 3.86 1.34
N MET A 95 -5.84 3.76 0.34
CA MET A 95 -6.55 4.91 -0.25
C MET A 95 -7.50 5.56 0.76
N MET A 96 -8.28 4.78 1.51
CA MET A 96 -9.19 5.31 2.54
C MET A 96 -8.43 6.02 3.66
N ILE A 97 -7.32 5.47 4.14
CA ILE A 97 -6.45 6.13 5.11
C ILE A 97 -5.96 7.47 4.56
N GLY A 98 -5.50 7.49 3.31
CA GLY A 98 -5.07 8.72 2.64
C GLY A 98 -6.16 9.78 2.61
N LEU A 99 -7.38 9.41 2.20
CA LEU A 99 -8.53 10.32 2.15
C LEU A 99 -8.88 10.90 3.53
N VAL A 100 -8.90 10.07 4.56
CA VAL A 100 -9.16 10.53 5.94
C VAL A 100 -8.06 11.49 6.41
N CYS A 101 -6.79 11.15 6.17
CA CYS A 101 -5.67 12.02 6.55
C CYS A 101 -5.70 13.36 5.84
N ILE A 102 -5.98 13.39 4.53
CA ILE A 102 -6.10 14.65 3.78
C ILE A 102 -7.23 15.52 4.34
N GLN A 103 -8.38 14.93 4.63
CA GLN A 103 -9.52 15.66 5.22
C GLN A 103 -9.18 16.23 6.60
N MET A 104 -8.52 15.41 7.45
CA MET A 104 -8.07 15.88 8.77
C MET A 104 -7.05 17.01 8.68
N VAL A 105 -6.04 16.88 7.80
CA VAL A 105 -5.04 17.93 7.60
C VAL A 105 -5.68 19.20 7.06
N SER A 106 -6.61 19.10 6.10
CA SER A 106 -7.37 20.23 5.58
C SER A 106 -8.18 20.93 6.68
N ALA A 107 -8.88 20.16 7.49
CA ALA A 107 -9.70 20.72 8.59
C ALA A 107 -8.84 21.44 9.66
N ILE A 108 -7.66 20.88 10.00
CA ILE A 108 -6.78 21.46 11.03
C ILE A 108 -6.03 22.68 10.49
N SER A 109 -5.54 22.62 9.25
CA SER A 109 -4.72 23.69 8.64
C SER A 109 -5.54 24.82 8.01
N GLY A 110 -6.83 24.57 7.74
CA GLY A 110 -7.68 25.49 6.97
C GLY A 110 -7.30 25.61 5.49
N VAL A 111 -6.41 24.73 5.00
CA VAL A 111 -5.95 24.72 3.61
C VAL A 111 -6.87 23.83 2.77
N PRO A 112 -7.36 24.31 1.59
CA PRO A 112 -8.17 23.50 0.69
C PRO A 112 -7.49 22.23 0.24
N ILE A 113 -8.27 21.15 0.05
CA ILE A 113 -7.76 19.82 -0.34
C ILE A 113 -6.99 19.90 -1.66
N GLU A 114 -7.43 20.74 -2.60
CA GLU A 114 -6.79 20.91 -3.91
C GLU A 114 -5.34 21.39 -3.79
N ILE A 115 -5.03 22.22 -2.79
CA ILE A 115 -3.67 22.71 -2.52
C ILE A 115 -2.84 21.59 -1.84
N LEU A 116 -3.45 20.84 -0.93
CA LEU A 116 -2.78 19.72 -0.23
C LEU A 116 -2.39 18.60 -1.20
N THR A 117 -3.20 18.37 -2.22
CA THR A 117 -2.94 17.31 -3.23
C THR A 117 -2.04 17.77 -4.36
N GLN A 118 -1.71 19.05 -4.44
CA GLN A 118 -0.88 19.59 -5.50
C GLN A 118 0.55 19.06 -5.39
N TYR A 119 1.00 18.40 -6.45
CA TYR A 119 2.33 17.81 -6.54
C TYR A 119 3.45 18.86 -6.40
N GLY A 120 4.53 18.49 -5.69
CA GLY A 120 5.69 19.36 -5.49
C GLY A 120 5.55 20.37 -4.36
N THR A 121 4.41 20.44 -3.68
CA THR A 121 4.22 21.33 -2.53
C THR A 121 4.78 20.72 -1.24
N PRO A 122 5.33 21.52 -0.30
CA PRO A 122 5.77 21.03 1.01
C PRO A 122 4.63 20.38 1.80
N LEU A 123 3.40 20.89 1.65
CA LEU A 123 2.22 20.36 2.34
C LEU A 123 1.88 18.94 1.85
N ARG A 124 1.94 18.71 0.53
CA ARG A 124 1.78 17.37 -0.04
C ARG A 124 2.84 16.40 0.48
N THR A 125 4.09 16.84 0.59
CA THR A 125 5.19 16.03 1.10
C THR A 125 4.94 15.60 2.56
N ILE A 126 4.49 16.52 3.42
CA ILE A 126 4.14 16.23 4.82
C ILE A 126 2.96 15.26 4.89
N GLU A 127 1.93 15.48 4.09
CA GLU A 127 0.75 14.61 4.02
C GLU A 127 1.16 13.18 3.64
N VAL A 128 1.94 12.98 2.59
CA VAL A 128 2.44 11.67 2.16
C VAL A 128 3.22 10.97 3.27
N CYS A 129 4.09 11.69 3.99
CA CYS A 129 4.83 11.13 5.12
C CYS A 129 3.90 10.65 6.23
N ILE A 130 2.89 11.44 6.60
CA ILE A 130 1.90 11.09 7.63
C ILE A 130 1.12 9.84 7.21
N VAL A 131 0.56 9.83 6.00
CA VAL A 131 -0.23 8.71 5.48
C VAL A 131 0.60 7.42 5.47
N LYS A 132 1.83 7.46 4.94
CA LYS A 132 2.67 6.25 4.88
C LYS A 132 3.10 5.76 6.26
N THR A 133 3.35 6.66 7.19
CA THR A 133 3.65 6.29 8.59
C THR A 133 2.46 5.56 9.22
N ILE A 134 1.26 6.09 9.06
CA ILE A 134 0.02 5.45 9.56
C ILE A 134 -0.19 4.09 8.89
N CYS A 135 -0.04 3.99 7.56
CA CYS A 135 -0.16 2.72 6.84
C CYS A 135 0.83 1.66 7.34
N ILE A 136 2.09 2.02 7.61
CA ILE A 136 3.10 1.12 8.19
C ILE A 136 2.65 0.63 9.56
N TRP A 137 2.20 1.53 10.45
CA TRP A 137 1.75 1.18 11.79
C TRP A 137 0.54 0.25 11.77
N ILE A 138 -0.49 0.55 10.98
CA ILE A 138 -1.68 -0.29 10.83
C ILE A 138 -1.29 -1.68 10.30
N THR A 139 -0.44 -1.72 9.26
CA THR A 139 0.04 -2.99 8.69
C THR A 139 0.83 -3.79 9.71
N TYR A 140 1.72 -3.15 10.48
CA TYR A 140 2.50 -3.82 11.52
C TYR A 140 1.60 -4.43 12.60
N ILE A 141 0.61 -3.69 13.08
CA ILE A 141 -0.37 -4.19 14.06
C ILE A 141 -1.19 -5.35 13.47
N ALA A 142 -1.69 -5.19 12.26
CA ALA A 142 -2.46 -6.23 11.57
C ALA A 142 -1.64 -7.51 11.40
N LEU A 143 -0.41 -7.42 10.91
CA LEU A 143 0.49 -8.56 10.76
C LEU A 143 0.84 -9.20 12.11
N GLY A 144 1.03 -8.41 13.17
CA GLY A 144 1.26 -8.91 14.53
C GLY A 144 0.08 -9.70 15.09
N ILE A 145 -1.14 -9.26 14.82
CA ILE A 145 -2.37 -9.99 15.20
C ILE A 145 -2.48 -11.30 14.41
N LEU A 146 -2.20 -11.25 13.10
CA LEU A 146 -2.27 -12.39 12.21
C LEU A 146 -1.26 -13.49 12.58
N HIS A 147 -0.03 -13.09 12.89
CA HIS A 147 1.04 -14.02 13.27
C HIS A 147 0.76 -14.75 14.60
N LYS A 148 0.03 -14.14 15.52
CA LYS A 148 -0.36 -14.75 16.80
C LYS A 148 -1.51 -15.73 16.69
N LYS A 149 -2.28 -15.70 15.61
CA LYS A 149 -3.44 -16.58 15.39
C LYS A 149 -3.13 -17.61 14.31
N GLU A 150 -2.37 -18.66 14.63
CA GLU A 150 -2.16 -19.84 13.77
C GLU A 150 -3.44 -20.60 13.35
N VAL A 151 -4.62 -20.11 13.72
CA VAL A 151 -5.89 -20.84 13.67
C VAL A 151 -6.90 -20.28 12.65
N TRP A 152 -6.64 -19.14 12.02
CA TRP A 152 -7.64 -18.55 11.12
C TRP A 152 -7.52 -19.10 9.70
N LYS A 153 -8.53 -19.86 9.27
CA LYS A 153 -8.72 -20.23 7.85
C LYS A 153 -8.90 -18.93 7.05
N GLY A 154 -8.16 -18.80 5.92
CA GLY A 154 -7.96 -17.56 5.19
C GLY A 154 -9.16 -16.68 4.84
N GLU A 155 -10.40 -17.15 4.97
CA GLU A 155 -11.63 -16.38 4.71
C GLU A 155 -12.00 -15.45 5.87
N GLU A 156 -11.85 -15.91 7.11
CA GLU A 156 -12.14 -15.12 8.30
C GLU A 156 -11.12 -14.01 8.51
N LEU A 157 -9.93 -14.17 7.98
CA LEU A 157 -8.81 -13.24 8.05
C LEU A 157 -9.06 -12.00 7.19
N ILE A 158 -9.64 -12.18 6.00
CA ILE A 158 -10.04 -11.11 5.08
C ILE A 158 -11.15 -10.29 5.73
N ILE A 159 -12.14 -10.96 6.33
CA ILE A 159 -13.26 -10.32 7.02
C ILE A 159 -12.74 -9.54 8.25
N GLY A 160 -11.83 -10.10 9.04
CA GLY A 160 -11.24 -9.44 10.20
C GLY A 160 -10.44 -8.18 9.84
N LEU A 161 -9.69 -8.20 8.74
CA LEU A 161 -8.95 -7.03 8.24
C LEU A 161 -9.91 -5.93 7.74
N VAL A 162 -10.94 -6.31 6.99
CA VAL A 162 -11.98 -5.37 6.51
C VAL A 162 -12.73 -4.74 7.68
N PHE A 163 -13.14 -5.53 8.67
CA PHE A 163 -13.82 -5.01 9.86
C PHE A 163 -12.90 -4.12 10.70
N SER A 164 -11.65 -4.49 10.90
CA SER A 164 -10.71 -3.66 11.68
C SER A 164 -10.43 -2.31 11.04
N ILE A 165 -10.50 -2.21 9.71
CA ILE A 165 -10.25 -0.96 8.97
C ILE A 165 -11.54 -0.15 8.79
N SER A 166 -12.71 -0.80 8.84
CA SER A 166 -14.03 -0.12 8.70
C SER A 166 -14.52 0.51 10.02
N PHE A 167 -13.91 0.19 11.15
CA PHE A 167 -14.31 0.69 12.48
C PHE A 167 -13.41 1.83 13.00
N PHE A 168 -12.41 2.28 12.24
CA PHE A 168 -11.63 3.49 12.48
C PHE A 168 -11.88 4.53 11.40
#